data_e00379f157e95fd933caf68649eb2a42
#
_entry.id   e00379f157e95fd933caf68649eb2a42
#
_cell.length_a   1.000
_cell.length_b   1.000
_cell.length_c   1.000
_cell.angle_alpha   90.00
_cell.angle_beta   90.00
_cell.angle_gamma   90.00
#
_symmetry.space_group_name_H-M   'P 1'
#
loop_
_entity.id
_entity.type
_entity.pdbx_description
1 polymer ?
#
loop_
_entity_poly.entity_id
_entity_poly.type
_entity_poly.pdbx_seq_one_letter_code
_entity_poly.pdbx_strand_id
1 'polypeptide(L)' 'MKRYQFTVIVQRDDEGNYVAICPALQGCYTEGETPEKAMAYLKDAIQLHIEDRQARQEPIYEELFSQRVDIDVAA' A
#
# COMPACT_ATOMS: atom_id res chain seq x y z
N MET A 1 -18.54 2.31 13.52
CA MET A 1 -17.14 2.32 13.08
C MET A 1 -17.06 1.65 11.71
N LYS A 2 -16.44 2.30 10.74
CA LYS A 2 -16.32 1.76 9.39
C LYS A 2 -15.00 1.01 9.26
N ARG A 3 -15.04 -0.19 8.67
CA ARG A 3 -13.84 -0.98 8.37
C ARG A 3 -13.49 -0.83 6.90
N TYR A 4 -12.22 -0.57 6.64
CA TYR A 4 -11.67 -0.55 5.28
C TYR A 4 -10.80 -1.78 5.08
N GLN A 5 -10.81 -2.32 3.87
CA GLN A 5 -9.91 -3.40 3.46
C GLN A 5 -9.14 -2.94 2.23
N PHE A 6 -7.82 -3.05 2.30
CA PHE A 6 -6.95 -2.66 1.20
C PHE A 6 -5.98 -3.78 0.87
N THR A 7 -5.69 -3.95 -0.40
CA THR A 7 -4.58 -4.78 -0.84
C THR A 7 -3.28 -4.05 -0.55
N VAL A 8 -2.29 -4.79 -0.08
CA VAL A 8 -0.95 -4.28 0.16
C VAL A 8 0.02 -5.12 -0.64
N ILE A 9 0.97 -4.46 -1.30
CA ILE A 9 2.02 -5.10 -2.09
C ILE A 9 3.35 -4.83 -1.43
N VAL A 10 4.19 -5.87 -1.30
CA VAL A 10 5.55 -5.72 -0.80
C VAL A 10 6.51 -6.06 -1.91
N GLN A 11 7.43 -5.15 -2.20
CA GLN A 11 8.46 -5.32 -3.22
C GLN A 11 9.83 -5.18 -2.59
N ARG A 12 10.83 -5.81 -3.21
CA ARG A 12 12.22 -5.63 -2.83
C ARG A 12 12.82 -4.56 -3.75
N ASP A 13 13.54 -3.60 -3.17
CA ASP A 13 14.22 -2.59 -3.97
C ASP A 13 15.64 -3.05 -4.35
N ASP A 14 16.37 -2.21 -5.10
CA ASP A 14 17.70 -2.52 -5.59
C ASP A 14 18.76 -2.58 -4.49
N GLU A 15 18.47 -2.00 -3.33
CA GLU A 15 19.41 -1.91 -2.21
C GLU A 15 19.17 -2.99 -1.17
N GLY A 16 18.23 -3.89 -1.42
CA GLY A 16 17.91 -4.98 -0.50
C GLY A 16 16.91 -4.61 0.57
N ASN A 17 16.34 -3.43 0.53
CA ASN A 17 15.25 -3.04 1.41
C ASN A 17 13.91 -3.47 0.82
N TYR A 18 12.87 -3.38 1.62
CA TYR A 18 11.53 -3.76 1.21
C TYR A 18 10.63 -2.53 1.21
N VAL A 19 9.80 -2.43 0.18
CA VAL A 19 8.83 -1.34 0.04
C VAL A 19 7.43 -1.95 0.12
N ALA A 20 6.64 -1.45 1.05
CA ALA A 20 5.23 -1.85 1.17
C ALA A 20 4.36 -0.72 0.61
N ILE A 21 3.41 -1.07 -0.23
CA ILE A 21 2.61 -0.12 -0.99
C ILE A 21 1.13 -0.43 -0.80
N CYS A 22 0.32 0.61 -0.59
CA CYS A 22 -1.13 0.50 -0.62
C CYS A 22 -1.64 1.17 -1.90
N PRO A 23 -1.90 0.42 -2.98
CA PRO A 23 -2.28 1.02 -4.26
C PRO A 23 -3.56 1.84 -4.22
N ALA A 24 -4.49 1.49 -3.35
CA ALA A 24 -5.77 2.22 -3.25
C ALA A 24 -5.60 3.65 -2.72
N LEU A 25 -4.50 3.93 -2.04
CA LEU A 25 -4.22 5.24 -1.46
C LEU A 25 -2.98 5.82 -2.12
N GLN A 26 -3.17 6.79 -3.00
CA GLN A 26 -2.07 7.40 -3.73
C GLN A 26 -1.02 7.97 -2.78
N GLY A 27 0.25 7.62 -3.01
CA GLY A 27 1.36 8.09 -2.21
C GLY A 27 1.54 7.35 -0.89
N CYS A 28 0.77 6.31 -0.63
CA CYS A 28 0.88 5.54 0.61
C CYS A 28 1.83 4.37 0.43
N TYR A 29 3.07 4.56 0.86
CA TYR A 29 4.08 3.50 0.83
C TYR A 29 5.08 3.73 1.96
N THR A 30 5.77 2.66 2.34
CA THR A 30 6.79 2.70 3.39
C THR A 30 7.95 1.77 3.01
N GLU A 31 9.09 1.99 3.63
CA GLU A 31 10.26 1.14 3.48
C GLU A 31 10.63 0.51 4.81
N GLY A 32 11.24 -0.67 4.75
CA GLY A 32 11.74 -1.36 5.93
C GLY A 32 12.85 -2.31 5.58
N GLU A 33 13.63 -2.68 6.58
CA GLU A 33 14.74 -3.62 6.42
C GLU A 33 14.26 -5.06 6.19
N THR A 34 13.02 -5.34 6.59
CA THR A 34 12.38 -6.63 6.40
C THR A 34 10.96 -6.42 5.87
N PRO A 35 10.36 -7.42 5.21
CA PRO A 35 8.97 -7.32 4.78
C PRO A 35 8.03 -7.01 5.93
N GLU A 36 8.27 -7.62 7.10
CA GLU A 36 7.42 -7.43 8.27
C GLU A 36 7.49 -6.02 8.80
N LYS A 37 8.69 -5.40 8.80
CA LYS A 37 8.85 -4.01 9.22
C LYS A 37 8.18 -3.06 8.24
N ALA A 38 8.39 -3.27 6.93
CA ALA A 38 7.75 -2.45 5.91
C ALA A 38 6.23 -2.50 6.04
N MET A 39 5.68 -3.69 6.28
CA MET A 39 4.25 -3.89 6.46
C MET A 39 3.73 -3.19 7.71
N ALA A 40 4.44 -3.30 8.82
CA ALA A 40 4.04 -2.66 10.08
C ALA A 40 4.00 -1.14 9.92
N TYR A 41 5.01 -0.56 9.28
CA TYR A 41 5.05 0.87 9.00
C TYR A 41 3.91 1.29 8.08
N LEU A 42 3.58 0.43 7.11
CA LEU A 42 2.50 0.74 6.18
C LEU A 42 1.14 0.80 6.86
N LYS A 43 0.88 -0.09 7.82
CA LYS A 43 -0.38 -0.06 8.56
C LYS A 43 -0.58 1.30 9.24
N ASP A 44 0.47 1.83 9.85
CA ASP A 44 0.42 3.15 10.47
C ASP A 44 0.21 4.25 9.44
N ALA A 45 0.89 4.14 8.29
CA ALA A 45 0.75 5.10 7.20
C ALA A 45 -0.65 5.09 6.62
N ILE A 46 -1.25 3.92 6.45
CA ILE A 46 -2.63 3.79 5.95
C ILE A 46 -3.59 4.52 6.88
N GLN A 47 -3.45 4.32 8.18
CA GLN A 47 -4.32 4.99 9.15
C GLN A 47 -4.22 6.50 9.05
N LEU A 48 -3.01 7.03 8.95
CA LEU A 48 -2.80 8.46 8.80
C LEU A 48 -3.38 9.00 7.51
N HIS A 49 -3.23 8.25 6.40
CA HIS A 49 -3.81 8.64 5.11
C HIS A 49 -5.33 8.69 5.16
N ILE A 50 -5.96 7.72 5.83
CA ILE A 50 -7.41 7.70 5.98
C ILE A 50 -7.88 8.89 6.80
N GLU A 51 -7.24 9.13 7.94
CA GLU A 51 -7.59 10.26 8.82
C GLU A 51 -7.45 11.59 8.10
N ASP A 52 -6.36 11.77 7.34
CA ASP A 52 -6.12 12.98 6.57
C ASP A 52 -7.19 13.20 5.50
N ARG A 53 -7.54 12.15 4.75
CA ARG A 53 -8.56 12.23 3.72
C ARG A 53 -9.93 12.53 4.31
N GLN A 54 -10.26 11.92 5.45
CA GLN A 54 -11.51 12.21 6.13
C GLN A 54 -11.57 13.65 6.60
N ALA A 55 -10.47 14.17 7.15
CA ALA A 55 -10.41 15.56 7.61
C ALA A 55 -10.59 16.56 6.46
N ARG A 56 -10.09 16.22 5.27
CA ARG A 56 -10.23 17.07 4.07
C ARG A 56 -11.47 16.75 3.26
N GLN A 57 -12.29 15.81 3.72
CA GLN A 57 -13.50 15.37 3.03
C GLN A 57 -13.21 14.85 1.63
N GLU A 58 -12.06 14.22 1.44
CA GLU A 58 -11.69 13.58 0.19
C GLU A 58 -12.25 12.15 0.16
N PRO A 59 -12.63 11.66 -1.02
CA PRO A 59 -13.16 10.30 -1.12
C PRO A 59 -12.07 9.25 -0.88
N ILE A 60 -12.47 8.14 -0.28
CA ILE A 60 -11.64 6.94 -0.18
C ILE A 60 -12.35 5.90 -1.03
N TYR A 61 -11.71 5.50 -2.14
CA TYR A 61 -12.32 4.59 -3.09
C TYR A 61 -12.25 3.15 -2.59
N GLU A 62 -13.34 2.44 -2.78
CA GLU A 62 -13.42 1.04 -2.40
C GLU A 62 -12.72 0.18 -3.44
N GLU A 63 -11.92 -0.75 -2.96
CA GLU A 63 -11.22 -1.71 -3.82
C GLU A 63 -12.19 -2.84 -4.17
N LEU A 64 -12.38 -3.11 -5.46
CA LEU A 64 -13.29 -4.15 -5.91
C LEU A 64 -12.61 -5.50 -6.03
N PHE A 65 -11.44 -5.54 -6.65
CA PHE A 65 -10.66 -6.77 -6.76
C PHE A 65 -9.22 -6.42 -7.12
N SER A 66 -8.34 -7.38 -6.96
CA SER A 66 -6.96 -7.29 -7.41
C SER A 66 -6.59 -8.57 -8.14
N GLN A 67 -5.64 -8.47 -9.05
CA GLN A 67 -5.25 -9.61 -9.87
C GLN A 67 -3.78 -9.49 -10.24
N ARG A 68 -3.11 -10.64 -10.25
CA ARG A 68 -1.76 -10.75 -10.80
C ARG A 68 -1.88 -11.09 -12.28
N VAL A 69 -1.03 -10.47 -13.09
CA VAL A 69 -1.04 -10.66 -14.55
C VAL A 69 0.35 -11.11 -14.98
N ASP A 70 0.40 -12.16 -15.78
CA ASP A 70 1.64 -12.64 -16.37
C ASP A 70 1.86 -11.97 -17.71
N ILE A 71 3.01 -11.35 -17.88
CA ILE A 71 3.38 -10.66 -19.13
C ILE A 71 4.69 -11.26 -19.63
N ASP A 72 4.69 -11.75 -20.85
CA ASP A 72 5.90 -12.24 -21.50
C ASP A 72 6.53 -11.10 -22.27
N VAL A 73 7.83 -10.90 -22.04
CA VAL A 73 8.59 -9.84 -22.69
C VAL A 73 9.80 -10.45 -23.39
N ALA A 74 10.03 -10.05 -24.62
CA ALA A 74 11.24 -10.47 -25.35
C ALA A 74 12.46 -9.84 -24.68
N ALA A 75 13.42 -10.69 -24.31
CA ALA A 75 14.61 -10.23 -23.61
C ALA A 75 15.76 -9.97 -24.59
#